data_eb1280b6936a3eeba45b297773a40fd3
#
_entry.id   eb1280b6936a3eeba45b297773a40fd3
#
_cell.length_a   1.000
_cell.length_b   1.000
_cell.length_c   1.000
_cell.angle_alpha   90.00
_cell.angle_beta   90.00
_cell.angle_gamma   90.00
#
_symmetry.space_group_name_H-M   'P 1'
#
loop_
_entity.id
_entity.type
_entity.pdbx_description
1 polymer ?
#
loop_
_entity_poly.entity_id
_entity_poly.type
_entity_poly.pdbx_seq_one_letter_code
_entity_poly.pdbx_strand_id
1 'polypeptide(L)'
;MLIRIVDNPQSTIYNHQYMKGEEEKKMEALITRTEGLIFVILIMVAFALWLQRFKAFKSLGSVLTVVVLGIILSNTHVVPISHDFYSALSTYCVTPAISICLLSMNMRELKKLNREPVIALVSAIFSVCFIAIILGLFFAPRITEGWKCAGMFVGTYTGGTPNLTAIATGLDCSRETLAAANAADYVVSTPLMVFLFAAPAILKASKRWNKLWPYQFTKEELDDGEDEPLMSDKRWSIRDIAWLLTIGFGVSFVCTVIAQSIFPDTFWKAGRLLILTTVSIGLAQLKPVQKLRGNLDLGLFISLTFLATIGFAVDLQQFIGSALMMTLYVLFMLVGCIVLHLIICRIFKIKYEYVILSMVGCIVDGPTSSLTAAGADWKSLINVGLIMGVIAGACGNYVGIFVSYVIKGICGL
;
A
#
# COMPACT_ATOMS: atom_id res chain seq x y z
N MET A 1 -24.86 -70.01 11.37
CA MET A 1 -24.91 -69.77 9.91
C MET A 1 -24.59 -68.29 9.70
N LEU A 2 -23.29 -68.01 9.55
CA LEU A 2 -22.76 -66.63 9.41
C LEU A 2 -22.75 -66.30 7.92
N ILE A 3 -23.54 -65.28 7.50
CA ILE A 3 -23.49 -64.74 6.15
C ILE A 3 -22.34 -63.73 6.13
N ARG A 4 -21.28 -64.07 5.43
CA ARG A 4 -20.19 -63.11 5.01
C ARG A 4 -20.74 -62.17 3.96
N ILE A 5 -20.86 -60.90 4.32
CA ILE A 5 -21.01 -59.83 3.29
C ILE A 5 -19.66 -59.65 2.63
N VAL A 6 -19.55 -60.04 1.37
CA VAL A 6 -18.37 -59.81 0.55
C VAL A 6 -18.38 -58.33 0.14
N ASP A 7 -17.48 -57.55 0.72
CA ASP A 7 -17.19 -56.21 0.26
C ASP A 7 -16.66 -56.28 -1.17
N ASN A 8 -17.40 -55.74 -2.11
CA ASN A 8 -17.00 -55.66 -3.52
C ASN A 8 -16.09 -54.45 -3.70
N PRO A 9 -14.77 -54.64 -4.00
CA PRO A 9 -13.84 -53.51 -4.19
C PRO A 9 -14.26 -52.52 -5.27
N GLN A 10 -15.08 -52.91 -6.21
CA GLN A 10 -15.58 -52.04 -7.28
C GLN A 10 -16.63 -51.03 -6.78
N SER A 11 -17.39 -51.34 -5.74
CA SER A 11 -18.37 -50.35 -5.20
C SER A 11 -17.69 -49.22 -4.44
N THR A 12 -16.55 -49.49 -3.81
CA THR A 12 -15.74 -48.46 -3.10
C THR A 12 -15.05 -47.51 -4.08
N ILE A 13 -14.59 -48.03 -5.23
CA ILE A 13 -13.98 -47.20 -6.27
C ILE A 13 -15.05 -46.35 -6.98
N TYR A 14 -16.25 -46.90 -7.21
CA TYR A 14 -17.36 -46.17 -7.82
C TYR A 14 -17.88 -45.05 -6.92
N ASN A 15 -18.01 -45.31 -5.61
CA ASN A 15 -18.38 -44.28 -4.65
C ASN A 15 -17.29 -43.19 -4.50
N HIS A 16 -16.00 -43.57 -4.53
CA HIS A 16 -14.92 -42.57 -4.47
C HIS A 16 -14.82 -41.74 -5.75
N GLN A 17 -15.14 -42.27 -6.92
CA GLN A 17 -15.24 -41.52 -8.17
C GLN A 17 -16.50 -40.63 -8.22
N TYR A 18 -17.63 -41.12 -7.68
CA TYR A 18 -18.85 -40.33 -7.58
C TYR A 18 -18.73 -39.17 -6.60
N MET A 19 -18.14 -39.42 -5.41
CA MET A 19 -17.86 -38.38 -4.42
C MET A 19 -16.83 -37.37 -4.94
N LYS A 20 -15.81 -37.82 -5.68
CA LYS A 20 -14.87 -36.92 -6.38
C LYS A 20 -15.56 -36.11 -7.50
N GLY A 21 -16.53 -36.65 -8.20
CA GLY A 21 -17.29 -35.96 -9.25
C GLY A 21 -18.34 -34.99 -8.69
N GLU A 22 -18.77 -35.14 -7.41
CA GLU A 22 -19.64 -34.18 -6.74
C GLU A 22 -18.85 -33.05 -6.04
N GLU A 23 -17.63 -33.34 -5.55
CA GLU A 23 -16.72 -32.31 -5.03
C GLU A 23 -16.13 -31.42 -6.15
N GLU A 24 -16.05 -31.89 -7.39
CA GLU A 24 -15.57 -31.12 -8.56
C GLU A 24 -16.64 -30.29 -9.28
N LYS A 25 -17.91 -30.27 -8.87
CA LYS A 25 -18.82 -29.21 -9.25
C LYS A 25 -18.58 -27.92 -8.47
N LYS A 26 -17.30 -27.48 -8.33
CA LYS A 26 -17.01 -26.06 -8.14
C LYS A 26 -17.65 -25.34 -9.34
N MET A 27 -18.59 -24.45 -9.07
CA MET A 27 -19.22 -23.64 -10.11
C MET A 27 -18.11 -22.97 -10.93
N GLU A 28 -17.96 -23.34 -12.21
CA GLU A 28 -17.03 -22.71 -13.11
C GLU A 28 -17.36 -21.22 -13.19
N ALA A 29 -16.32 -20.38 -13.11
CA ALA A 29 -16.52 -18.95 -13.23
C ALA A 29 -17.12 -18.61 -14.61
N LEU A 30 -18.01 -17.64 -14.63
CA LEU A 30 -18.74 -17.22 -15.82
C LEU A 30 -17.80 -16.71 -16.94
N ILE A 31 -16.74 -15.99 -16.55
CA ILE A 31 -15.76 -15.37 -17.47
C ILE A 31 -14.39 -15.95 -17.17
N THR A 32 -13.89 -16.85 -18.04
CA THR A 32 -12.58 -17.50 -17.90
C THR A 32 -11.63 -17.12 -19.03
N ARG A 33 -12.13 -16.57 -20.15
CA ARG A 33 -11.28 -16.16 -21.28
C ARG A 33 -10.49 -14.89 -20.94
N THR A 34 -9.23 -14.85 -21.32
CA THR A 34 -8.32 -13.72 -21.02
C THR A 34 -8.86 -12.37 -21.49
N GLU A 35 -9.48 -12.31 -22.69
CA GLU A 35 -10.05 -11.06 -23.21
C GLU A 35 -11.21 -10.56 -22.33
N GLY A 36 -12.05 -11.50 -21.84
CA GLY A 36 -13.13 -11.20 -20.91
C GLY A 36 -12.61 -10.71 -19.55
N LEU A 37 -11.53 -11.31 -19.04
CA LEU A 37 -10.89 -10.89 -17.80
C LEU A 37 -10.28 -9.49 -17.92
N ILE A 38 -9.63 -9.18 -19.05
CA ILE A 38 -9.12 -7.81 -19.32
C ILE A 38 -10.28 -6.82 -19.29
N PHE A 39 -11.38 -7.13 -19.97
CA PHE A 39 -12.55 -6.27 -20.02
C PHE A 39 -13.15 -6.02 -18.62
N VAL A 40 -13.30 -7.08 -17.82
CA VAL A 40 -13.79 -6.96 -16.42
C VAL A 40 -12.88 -6.09 -15.58
N ILE A 41 -11.56 -6.29 -15.65
CA ILE A 41 -10.58 -5.48 -14.91
C ILE A 41 -10.70 -4.01 -15.30
N LEU A 42 -10.75 -3.70 -16.60
CA LEU A 42 -10.86 -2.31 -17.06
C LEU A 42 -12.17 -1.65 -16.64
N ILE A 43 -13.31 -2.38 -16.70
CA ILE A 43 -14.59 -1.89 -16.17
C ILE A 43 -14.50 -1.63 -14.68
N MET A 44 -13.92 -2.55 -13.90
CA MET A 44 -13.74 -2.37 -12.46
C MET A 44 -12.93 -1.12 -12.12
N VAL A 45 -11.81 -0.92 -12.82
CA VAL A 45 -10.97 0.27 -12.63
C VAL A 45 -11.74 1.54 -12.99
N ALA A 46 -12.40 1.57 -14.16
CA ALA A 46 -13.18 2.71 -14.60
C ALA A 46 -14.35 3.01 -13.61
N PHE A 47 -15.03 1.98 -13.15
CA PHE A 47 -16.13 2.10 -12.19
C PHE A 47 -15.63 2.56 -10.81
N ALA A 48 -14.51 2.02 -10.33
CA ALA A 48 -13.89 2.45 -9.07
C ALA A 48 -13.48 3.93 -9.11
N LEU A 49 -12.90 4.39 -10.22
CA LEU A 49 -12.56 5.80 -10.43
C LEU A 49 -13.81 6.67 -10.54
N TRP A 50 -14.86 6.21 -11.20
CA TRP A 50 -16.15 6.90 -11.29
C TRP A 50 -16.81 7.05 -9.92
N LEU A 51 -16.74 6.02 -9.06
CA LEU A 51 -17.30 6.03 -7.70
C LEU A 51 -16.62 7.09 -6.81
N GLN A 52 -15.37 7.52 -7.09
CA GLN A 52 -14.70 8.58 -6.34
C GLN A 52 -15.43 9.94 -6.40
N ARG A 53 -16.44 10.10 -7.26
CA ARG A 53 -17.35 11.28 -7.28
C ARG A 53 -18.21 11.37 -6.02
N PHE A 54 -18.49 10.24 -5.37
CA PHE A 54 -19.32 10.18 -4.18
C PHE A 54 -18.47 10.29 -2.92
N LYS A 55 -18.90 11.11 -1.96
CA LYS A 55 -18.13 11.38 -0.71
C LYS A 55 -17.73 10.10 0.05
N ALA A 56 -18.62 9.11 0.13
CA ALA A 56 -18.35 7.83 0.79
C ALA A 56 -17.20 7.08 0.13
N PHE A 57 -17.20 6.96 -1.19
CA PHE A 57 -16.14 6.27 -1.94
C PHE A 57 -14.85 7.07 -2.05
N LYS A 58 -14.95 8.41 -2.01
CA LYS A 58 -13.77 9.27 -1.92
C LYS A 58 -12.96 9.02 -0.65
N SER A 59 -13.63 8.73 0.47
CA SER A 59 -12.97 8.35 1.73
C SER A 59 -12.36 6.95 1.68
N LEU A 60 -12.96 6.02 0.91
CA LEU A 60 -12.43 4.66 0.74
C LEU A 60 -11.22 4.60 -0.22
N GLY A 61 -11.13 5.55 -1.14
CA GLY A 61 -10.11 5.56 -2.18
C GLY A 61 -10.37 4.54 -3.31
N SER A 62 -9.70 4.77 -4.45
CA SER A 62 -9.87 3.92 -5.65
C SER A 62 -9.29 2.52 -5.47
N VAL A 63 -8.20 2.39 -4.73
CA VAL A 63 -7.48 1.13 -4.47
C VAL A 63 -8.38 0.15 -3.72
N LEU A 64 -8.92 0.58 -2.56
CA LEU A 64 -9.84 -0.28 -1.79
C LEU A 64 -11.10 -0.61 -2.60
N THR A 65 -11.64 0.35 -3.32
CA THR A 65 -12.84 0.15 -4.14
C THR A 65 -12.61 -0.95 -5.18
N VAL A 66 -11.48 -0.93 -5.90
CA VAL A 66 -11.13 -1.98 -6.88
C VAL A 66 -10.96 -3.34 -6.21
N VAL A 67 -10.26 -3.42 -5.08
CA VAL A 67 -10.05 -4.70 -4.36
C VAL A 67 -11.38 -5.28 -3.88
N VAL A 68 -12.26 -4.47 -3.28
CA VAL A 68 -13.59 -4.91 -2.83
C VAL A 68 -14.44 -5.41 -4.01
N LEU A 69 -14.47 -4.68 -5.14
CA LEU A 69 -15.14 -5.14 -6.35
C LEU A 69 -14.59 -6.48 -6.83
N GLY A 70 -13.25 -6.65 -6.77
CA GLY A 70 -12.60 -7.92 -7.10
C GLY A 70 -13.07 -9.06 -6.20
N ILE A 71 -13.08 -8.85 -4.89
CA ILE A 71 -13.57 -9.83 -3.90
C ILE A 71 -15.02 -10.23 -4.22
N ILE A 72 -15.89 -9.28 -4.52
CA ILE A 72 -17.27 -9.55 -4.86
C ILE A 72 -17.36 -10.42 -6.13
N LEU A 73 -16.65 -10.04 -7.20
CA LEU A 73 -16.75 -10.74 -8.48
C LEU A 73 -16.18 -12.16 -8.44
N SER A 74 -15.10 -12.40 -7.68
CA SER A 74 -14.54 -13.75 -7.55
C SER A 74 -15.40 -14.65 -6.66
N ASN A 75 -15.90 -14.14 -5.53
CA ASN A 75 -16.74 -14.91 -4.62
C ASN A 75 -18.19 -15.10 -5.13
N THR A 76 -18.62 -14.33 -6.14
CA THR A 76 -19.87 -14.57 -6.89
C THR A 76 -19.66 -15.43 -8.13
N HIS A 77 -18.46 -16.01 -8.31
CA HIS A 77 -18.10 -16.85 -9.47
C HIS A 77 -18.27 -16.17 -10.84
N VAL A 78 -18.23 -14.86 -10.92
CA VAL A 78 -18.19 -14.12 -12.19
C VAL A 78 -16.82 -14.29 -12.84
N VAL A 79 -15.75 -14.23 -12.05
CA VAL A 79 -14.35 -14.45 -12.49
C VAL A 79 -13.69 -15.52 -11.61
N PRO A 80 -12.70 -16.27 -12.12
CA PRO A 80 -11.99 -17.26 -11.33
C PRO A 80 -11.12 -16.60 -10.25
N ILE A 81 -10.97 -17.26 -9.10
CA ILE A 81 -10.08 -16.82 -8.02
C ILE A 81 -8.60 -16.87 -8.46
N SER A 82 -8.23 -17.85 -9.30
CA SER A 82 -6.87 -18.01 -9.81
C SER A 82 -6.90 -18.18 -11.33
N HIS A 83 -5.99 -17.49 -12.02
CA HIS A 83 -5.80 -17.59 -13.47
C HIS A 83 -4.37 -17.16 -13.84
N ASP A 84 -3.76 -17.80 -14.85
CA ASP A 84 -2.37 -17.50 -15.26
C ASP A 84 -2.18 -16.06 -15.73
N PHE A 85 -3.20 -15.46 -16.32
CA PHE A 85 -3.21 -14.05 -16.71
C PHE A 85 -2.98 -13.11 -15.53
N TYR A 86 -3.47 -13.42 -14.34
CA TYR A 86 -3.25 -12.58 -13.15
C TYR A 86 -1.78 -12.56 -12.74
N SER A 87 -1.08 -13.73 -12.91
CA SER A 87 0.36 -13.83 -12.70
C SER A 87 1.14 -12.97 -13.68
N ALA A 88 0.76 -13.04 -14.96
CA ALA A 88 1.38 -12.25 -16.02
C ALA A 88 1.18 -10.74 -15.73
N LEU A 89 -0.03 -10.32 -15.39
CA LEU A 89 -0.35 -8.92 -15.09
C LEU A 89 0.49 -8.41 -13.90
N SER A 90 0.58 -9.19 -12.83
CA SER A 90 1.42 -8.87 -11.68
C SER A 90 2.90 -8.72 -12.08
N THR A 91 3.43 -9.66 -12.87
CA THR A 91 4.82 -9.66 -13.27
C THR A 91 5.20 -8.45 -14.13
N TYR A 92 4.33 -8.08 -15.07
CA TYR A 92 4.64 -7.03 -16.06
C TYR A 92 4.15 -5.64 -15.67
N CYS A 93 3.19 -5.50 -14.75
CA CYS A 93 2.62 -4.19 -14.41
C CYS A 93 3.16 -3.61 -13.09
N VAL A 94 3.47 -4.44 -12.08
CA VAL A 94 3.81 -3.96 -10.74
C VAL A 94 5.07 -3.10 -10.73
N THR A 95 6.18 -3.62 -11.22
CA THR A 95 7.47 -2.91 -11.15
C THR A 95 7.52 -1.66 -12.04
N PRO A 96 6.98 -1.64 -13.28
CA PRO A 96 6.84 -0.40 -14.03
C PRO A 96 5.93 0.62 -13.36
N ALA A 97 4.80 0.20 -12.78
CA ALA A 97 3.91 1.11 -12.06
C ALA A 97 4.61 1.79 -10.88
N ILE A 98 5.34 1.01 -10.06
CA ILE A 98 6.14 1.54 -8.96
C ILE A 98 7.16 2.56 -9.47
N SER A 99 7.91 2.20 -10.53
CA SER A 99 8.90 3.11 -11.13
C SER A 99 8.24 4.42 -11.59
N ILE A 100 7.12 4.36 -12.34
CA ILE A 100 6.42 5.52 -12.86
C ILE A 100 5.91 6.42 -11.72
N CYS A 101 5.35 5.85 -10.65
CA CYS A 101 4.94 6.61 -9.46
C CYS A 101 6.14 7.32 -8.81
N LEU A 102 7.28 6.64 -8.69
CA LEU A 102 8.49 7.20 -8.09
C LEU A 102 9.11 8.34 -8.91
N LEU A 103 8.83 8.43 -10.21
CA LEU A 103 9.28 9.57 -11.05
C LEU A 103 8.64 10.89 -10.62
N SER A 104 7.59 10.90 -9.82
CA SER A 104 7.00 12.12 -9.25
C SER A 104 7.81 12.71 -8.09
N MET A 105 8.75 11.95 -7.52
CA MET A 105 9.43 12.30 -6.28
C MET A 105 10.57 13.31 -6.50
N ASN A 106 10.36 14.56 -6.12
CA ASN A 106 11.38 15.61 -6.18
C ASN A 106 12.10 15.76 -4.84
N MET A 107 13.24 15.06 -4.68
CA MET A 107 14.04 15.12 -3.43
C MET A 107 14.68 16.49 -3.17
N ARG A 108 14.69 17.40 -4.16
CA ARG A 108 15.19 18.78 -3.94
C ARG A 108 14.28 19.57 -3.02
N GLU A 109 13.00 19.21 -2.97
CA GLU A 109 12.02 19.83 -2.09
C GLU A 109 12.34 19.57 -0.59
N LEU A 110 13.06 18.48 -0.27
CA LEU A 110 13.55 18.21 1.09
C LEU A 110 14.36 19.37 1.67
N LYS A 111 15.17 20.05 0.81
CA LYS A 111 15.99 21.19 1.23
C LYS A 111 15.17 22.42 1.63
N LYS A 112 13.90 22.46 1.26
CA LYS A 112 12.98 23.56 1.61
C LYS A 112 12.33 23.35 3.01
N LEU A 113 12.41 22.12 3.54
CA LEU A 113 11.86 21.83 4.87
C LEU A 113 12.72 22.41 5.98
N ASN A 114 12.08 23.07 6.93
CA ASN A 114 12.69 23.47 8.20
C ASN A 114 13.01 22.26 9.07
N ARG A 115 13.69 22.48 10.19
CA ARG A 115 14.11 21.40 11.11
C ARG A 115 12.94 20.63 11.72
N GLU A 116 11.86 21.32 12.12
CA GLU A 116 10.73 20.69 12.83
C GLU A 116 9.99 19.63 12.00
N PRO A 117 9.54 19.89 10.75
CA PRO A 117 8.88 18.87 9.94
C PRO A 117 9.79 17.69 9.61
N VAL A 118 11.12 17.90 9.49
CA VAL A 118 12.06 16.79 9.30
C VAL A 118 12.13 15.91 10.55
N ILE A 119 12.19 16.49 11.75
CA ILE A 119 12.16 15.72 13.01
C ILE A 119 10.84 14.97 13.15
N ALA A 120 9.71 15.61 12.82
CA ALA A 120 8.41 14.95 12.86
C ALA A 120 8.37 13.75 11.91
N LEU A 121 8.84 13.90 10.68
CA LEU A 121 8.89 12.83 9.69
C LEU A 121 9.79 11.67 10.12
N VAL A 122 11.01 11.97 10.56
CA VAL A 122 11.96 10.94 11.05
C VAL A 122 11.39 10.22 12.26
N SER A 123 10.75 10.95 13.18
CA SER A 123 10.06 10.38 14.35
C SER A 123 8.93 9.43 13.93
N ALA A 124 8.12 9.79 12.93
CA ALA A 124 7.04 8.93 12.43
C ALA A 124 7.61 7.62 11.85
N ILE A 125 8.60 7.71 10.96
CA ILE A 125 9.25 6.54 10.34
C ILE A 125 9.91 5.66 11.41
N PHE A 126 10.65 6.26 12.34
CA PHE A 126 11.27 5.53 13.43
C PHE A 126 10.25 4.80 14.29
N SER A 127 9.14 5.46 14.64
CA SER A 127 8.09 4.87 15.47
C SER A 127 7.44 3.67 14.80
N VAL A 128 7.18 3.75 13.48
CA VAL A 128 6.65 2.62 12.70
C VAL A 128 7.63 1.45 12.71
N CYS A 129 8.90 1.68 12.40
CA CYS A 129 9.91 0.61 12.37
C CYS A 129 10.10 -0.03 13.75
N PHE A 130 10.22 0.78 14.80
CA PHE A 130 10.50 0.31 16.15
C PHE A 130 9.35 -0.53 16.71
N ILE A 131 8.12 -0.04 16.60
CA ILE A 131 6.94 -0.78 17.08
C ILE A 131 6.68 -2.03 16.24
N ALA A 132 6.89 -1.95 14.90
CA ALA A 132 6.75 -3.11 14.03
C ALA A 132 7.74 -4.23 14.39
N ILE A 133 8.99 -3.90 14.76
CA ILE A 133 9.97 -4.90 15.22
C ILE A 133 9.51 -5.51 16.54
N ILE A 134 9.18 -4.71 17.56
CA ILE A 134 8.75 -5.22 18.87
C ILE A 134 7.54 -6.17 18.74
N LEU A 135 6.50 -5.72 18.05
CA LEU A 135 5.31 -6.53 17.86
C LEU A 135 5.55 -7.69 16.89
N GLY A 136 6.42 -7.49 15.90
CA GLY A 136 6.80 -8.51 14.93
C GLY A 136 7.45 -9.72 15.59
N LEU A 137 8.22 -9.55 16.66
CA LEU A 137 8.80 -10.68 17.43
C LEU A 137 7.71 -11.60 18.01
N PHE A 138 6.54 -11.05 18.34
CA PHE A 138 5.42 -11.82 18.84
C PHE A 138 4.52 -12.37 17.73
N PHE A 139 4.17 -11.53 16.75
CA PHE A 139 3.18 -11.85 15.73
C PHE A 139 3.76 -12.62 14.53
N ALA A 140 5.00 -12.33 14.10
CA ALA A 140 5.54 -12.92 12.87
C ALA A 140 5.63 -14.47 12.93
N PRO A 141 6.03 -15.11 14.04
CA PRO A 141 6.01 -16.58 14.10
C PRO A 141 4.61 -17.23 14.07
N ARG A 142 3.55 -16.43 14.25
CA ARG A 142 2.15 -16.87 14.32
C ARG A 142 1.34 -16.57 13.06
N ILE A 143 1.93 -15.85 12.13
CA ILE A 143 1.32 -15.42 10.87
C ILE A 143 2.08 -16.11 9.72
N THR A 144 1.36 -16.69 8.77
CA THR A 144 1.97 -17.22 7.54
C THR A 144 2.74 -16.10 6.84
N GLU A 145 4.01 -16.36 6.53
CA GLU A 145 4.92 -15.33 5.98
C GLU A 145 4.99 -14.04 6.82
N GLY A 146 4.82 -14.14 8.14
CA GLY A 146 4.62 -12.98 9.04
C GLY A 146 5.76 -11.98 9.05
N TRP A 147 7.02 -12.41 8.85
CA TRP A 147 8.16 -11.51 8.70
C TRP A 147 8.06 -10.64 7.43
N LYS A 148 7.48 -11.19 6.34
CA LYS A 148 7.19 -10.43 5.12
C LYS A 148 6.04 -9.44 5.36
N CYS A 149 4.97 -9.90 6.04
CA CYS A 149 3.85 -9.03 6.42
C CYS A 149 4.30 -7.84 7.26
N ALA A 150 5.21 -8.05 8.21
CA ALA A 150 5.74 -6.98 9.05
C ALA A 150 6.41 -5.89 8.21
N GLY A 151 7.26 -6.26 7.25
CA GLY A 151 7.87 -5.30 6.34
C GLY A 151 6.88 -4.63 5.40
N MET A 152 5.89 -5.37 4.91
CA MET A 152 4.81 -4.82 4.08
C MET A 152 4.06 -3.71 4.83
N PHE A 153 3.68 -3.94 6.09
CA PHE A 153 3.01 -2.94 6.92
C PHE A 153 3.93 -1.76 7.26
N VAL A 154 5.22 -1.99 7.53
CA VAL A 154 6.18 -0.89 7.71
C VAL A 154 6.24 -0.02 6.46
N GLY A 155 6.32 -0.61 5.28
CA GLY A 155 6.31 0.14 4.02
C GLY A 155 5.01 0.92 3.80
N THR A 156 3.86 0.31 4.10
CA THR A 156 2.55 0.95 4.01
C THR A 156 2.46 2.17 4.92
N TYR A 157 2.85 2.01 6.17
CA TYR A 157 2.74 3.08 7.18
C TYR A 157 3.96 4.01 7.24
N THR A 158 4.82 3.90 6.23
CA THR A 158 5.89 4.87 5.97
C THR A 158 5.63 5.66 4.69
N GLY A 159 4.79 5.16 3.76
CA GLY A 159 4.59 5.85 2.49
C GLY A 159 3.42 5.37 1.63
N GLY A 160 2.44 4.74 2.27
CA GLY A 160 1.18 4.37 1.63
C GLY A 160 1.17 2.97 1.01
N THR A 161 -0.02 2.55 0.60
CA THR A 161 -0.32 1.21 0.06
C THR A 161 0.53 0.78 -1.16
N PRO A 162 1.03 1.66 -2.04
CA PRO A 162 1.95 1.24 -3.11
C PRO A 162 3.19 0.51 -2.59
N ASN A 163 3.71 0.91 -1.43
CA ASN A 163 4.87 0.27 -0.82
C ASN A 163 4.56 -1.14 -0.30
N LEU A 164 3.34 -1.39 0.20
CA LEU A 164 2.90 -2.74 0.59
C LEU A 164 3.11 -3.73 -0.55
N THR A 165 2.57 -3.39 -1.70
CA THR A 165 2.67 -4.23 -2.90
C THR A 165 4.10 -4.36 -3.42
N ALA A 166 4.85 -3.26 -3.40
CA ALA A 166 6.25 -3.25 -3.81
C ALA A 166 7.07 -4.22 -2.96
N ILE A 167 6.94 -4.14 -1.63
CA ILE A 167 7.64 -5.00 -0.69
C ILE A 167 7.18 -6.45 -0.80
N ALA A 168 5.87 -6.70 -0.94
CA ALA A 168 5.36 -8.05 -1.18
C ALA A 168 6.01 -8.69 -2.41
N THR A 169 6.11 -7.93 -3.51
CA THR A 169 6.78 -8.37 -4.74
C THR A 169 8.28 -8.58 -4.52
N GLY A 170 8.94 -7.67 -3.81
CA GLY A 170 10.38 -7.77 -3.50
C GLY A 170 10.73 -8.94 -2.59
N LEU A 171 9.83 -9.31 -1.67
CA LEU A 171 10.01 -10.44 -0.75
C LEU A 171 9.42 -11.76 -1.26
N ASP A 172 8.87 -11.77 -2.48
CA ASP A 172 8.20 -12.94 -3.06
C ASP A 172 7.10 -13.49 -2.12
N CYS A 173 6.20 -12.61 -1.74
CA CYS A 173 5.08 -12.94 -0.88
C CYS A 173 4.00 -13.69 -1.67
N SER A 174 3.34 -14.66 -1.05
CA SER A 174 2.21 -15.34 -1.67
C SER A 174 1.05 -14.37 -1.93
N ARG A 175 0.23 -14.65 -2.94
CA ARG A 175 -0.93 -13.81 -3.29
C ARG A 175 -1.96 -13.79 -2.18
N GLU A 176 -2.16 -14.92 -1.55
CA GLU A 176 -3.08 -15.11 -0.44
C GLU A 176 -2.67 -14.25 0.75
N THR A 177 -1.38 -14.26 1.10
CA THR A 177 -0.82 -13.41 2.17
C THR A 177 -0.90 -11.93 1.80
N LEU A 178 -0.61 -11.55 0.55
CA LEU A 178 -0.75 -10.17 0.09
C LEU A 178 -2.20 -9.69 0.15
N ALA A 179 -3.15 -10.53 -0.28
CA ALA A 179 -4.57 -10.21 -0.22
C ALA A 179 -5.05 -10.04 1.24
N ALA A 180 -4.65 -10.94 2.13
CA ALA A 180 -4.97 -10.87 3.56
C ALA A 180 -4.34 -9.63 4.23
N ALA A 181 -3.10 -9.28 3.88
CA ALA A 181 -2.44 -8.09 4.39
C ALA A 181 -3.13 -6.79 3.92
N ASN A 182 -3.51 -6.71 2.64
CA ASN A 182 -4.30 -5.57 2.13
C ASN A 182 -5.62 -5.43 2.88
N ALA A 183 -6.34 -6.51 3.09
CA ALA A 183 -7.62 -6.45 3.77
C ALA A 183 -7.46 -6.06 5.26
N ALA A 184 -6.45 -6.59 5.96
CA ALA A 184 -6.14 -6.20 7.33
C ALA A 184 -5.77 -4.71 7.42
N ASP A 185 -4.97 -4.22 6.48
CA ASP A 185 -4.65 -2.80 6.36
C ASP A 185 -5.93 -1.96 6.23
N TYR A 186 -6.79 -2.25 5.28
CA TYR A 186 -8.00 -1.46 5.04
C TYR A 186 -8.98 -1.45 6.22
N VAL A 187 -9.13 -2.57 6.91
CA VAL A 187 -10.00 -2.66 8.09
C VAL A 187 -9.55 -1.71 9.20
N VAL A 188 -8.25 -1.54 9.38
CA VAL A 188 -7.70 -0.72 10.45
C VAL A 188 -7.38 0.70 9.98
N SER A 189 -6.79 0.87 8.80
CA SER A 189 -6.33 2.17 8.32
C SER A 189 -7.48 3.08 7.88
N THR A 190 -8.60 2.53 7.33
CA THR A 190 -9.72 3.35 6.88
C THR A 190 -10.39 4.15 8.00
N PRO A 191 -10.78 3.55 9.15
CA PRO A 191 -11.30 4.30 10.29
C PRO A 191 -10.28 5.30 10.84
N LEU A 192 -9.00 4.91 10.90
CA LEU A 192 -7.93 5.77 11.35
C LEU A 192 -7.76 7.00 10.43
N MET A 193 -7.83 6.81 9.12
CA MET A 193 -7.73 7.90 8.15
C MET A 193 -8.85 8.93 8.34
N VAL A 194 -10.10 8.46 8.55
CA VAL A 194 -11.24 9.34 8.84
C VAL A 194 -10.98 10.15 10.13
N PHE A 195 -10.44 9.49 11.15
CA PHE A 195 -10.06 10.16 12.40
C PHE A 195 -8.94 11.20 12.17
N LEU A 196 -7.90 10.86 11.41
CA LEU A 196 -6.78 11.76 11.12
C LEU A 196 -7.21 12.99 10.34
N PHE A 197 -8.15 12.87 9.40
CA PHE A 197 -8.73 14.04 8.72
C PHE A 197 -9.53 14.94 9.64
N ALA A 198 -10.23 14.36 10.61
CA ALA A 198 -10.98 15.14 11.60
C ALA A 198 -10.09 15.67 12.75
N ALA A 199 -8.89 15.11 12.92
CA ALA A 199 -8.00 15.43 14.03
C ALA A 199 -7.66 16.92 14.16
N PRO A 200 -7.36 17.69 13.09
CA PRO A 200 -7.11 19.12 13.20
C PRO A 200 -8.26 19.87 13.90
N ALA A 201 -9.50 19.62 13.49
CA ALA A 201 -10.68 20.28 14.06
C ALA A 201 -10.95 19.83 15.51
N ILE A 202 -10.86 18.52 15.78
CA ILE A 202 -11.09 17.93 17.12
C ILE A 202 -10.05 18.45 18.12
N LEU A 203 -8.77 18.44 17.72
CA LEU A 203 -7.68 18.80 18.61
C LEU A 203 -7.68 20.31 18.89
N LYS A 204 -7.93 21.15 17.88
CA LYS A 204 -8.06 22.60 18.04
C LYS A 204 -9.18 22.99 19.03
N ALA A 205 -10.30 22.27 19.00
CA ALA A 205 -11.43 22.50 19.90
C ALA A 205 -11.19 22.02 21.34
N SER A 206 -10.23 21.13 21.56
CA SER A 206 -9.99 20.49 22.85
C SER A 206 -9.12 21.32 23.80
N LYS A 207 -9.72 21.93 24.84
CA LYS A 207 -8.97 22.65 25.87
C LYS A 207 -7.92 21.79 26.59
N ARG A 208 -8.20 20.48 26.77
CA ARG A 208 -7.25 19.52 27.37
C ARG A 208 -6.04 19.31 26.49
N TRP A 209 -6.26 19.15 25.18
CA TRP A 209 -5.20 18.99 24.20
C TRP A 209 -4.31 20.23 24.13
N ASN A 210 -4.88 21.42 24.03
CA ASN A 210 -4.13 22.67 23.95
C ASN A 210 -3.27 22.92 25.23
N LYS A 211 -3.71 22.45 26.40
CA LYS A 211 -2.88 22.45 27.62
C LYS A 211 -1.78 21.42 27.57
N LEU A 212 -2.06 20.23 27.04
CA LEU A 212 -1.07 19.16 26.89
C LEU A 212 -0.05 19.49 25.79
N TRP A 213 -0.50 20.13 24.71
CA TRP A 213 0.33 20.46 23.55
C TRP A 213 0.32 21.96 23.24
N PRO A 214 1.15 22.76 23.93
CA PRO A 214 1.17 24.22 23.75
C PRO A 214 1.92 24.68 22.49
N TYR A 215 2.59 23.76 21.77
CA TYR A 215 3.36 24.07 20.57
C TYR A 215 2.45 23.98 19.34
N GLN A 216 2.07 25.14 18.79
CA GLN A 216 1.18 25.28 17.65
C GLN A 216 1.50 26.57 16.89
N PHE A 217 1.10 26.61 15.63
CA PHE A 217 1.20 27.81 14.81
C PHE A 217 0.19 28.87 15.23
N THR A 218 0.53 30.15 15.05
CA THR A 218 -0.45 31.23 15.10
C THR A 218 -1.31 31.23 13.85
N LYS A 219 -2.45 31.92 13.87
CA LYS A 219 -3.31 32.01 12.69
C LYS A 219 -2.62 32.72 11.54
N GLU A 220 -1.88 33.80 11.83
CA GLU A 220 -1.12 34.59 10.86
C GLU A 220 -0.07 33.74 10.16
N GLU A 221 0.66 32.89 10.89
CA GLU A 221 1.65 31.98 10.32
C GLU A 221 1.02 30.90 9.42
N LEU A 222 -0.23 30.49 9.66
CA LEU A 222 -0.95 29.49 8.87
C LEU A 222 -1.57 30.07 7.61
N ASP A 223 -1.98 31.34 7.60
CA ASP A 223 -2.60 32.02 6.47
C ASP A 223 -1.58 32.54 5.43
N ASP A 224 -0.28 32.59 5.79
CA ASP A 224 0.80 33.07 4.93
C ASP A 224 1.22 32.00 3.91
N GLY A 225 0.35 31.72 2.92
CA GLY A 225 0.58 30.73 1.87
C GLY A 225 -0.11 31.08 0.56
N GLU A 226 0.52 30.74 -0.57
CA GLU A 226 -0.12 30.84 -1.88
C GLU A 226 -1.18 29.75 -2.06
N ASP A 227 -2.35 30.14 -2.55
CA ASP A 227 -3.44 29.22 -2.95
C ASP A 227 -3.05 28.48 -4.27
N GLU A 228 -2.06 27.59 -4.25
CA GLU A 228 -1.83 26.71 -5.40
C GLU A 228 -2.84 25.56 -5.35
N PRO A 229 -3.67 25.36 -6.38
CA PRO A 229 -4.62 24.27 -6.44
C PRO A 229 -3.84 22.95 -6.61
N LEU A 230 -3.88 22.12 -5.58
CA LEU A 230 -3.23 20.80 -5.50
C LEU A 230 -3.69 19.81 -6.57
N MET A 231 -4.89 19.98 -7.08
CA MET A 231 -5.53 19.17 -8.13
C MET A 231 -6.01 20.06 -9.25
N SER A 232 -5.09 20.78 -9.91
CA SER A 232 -5.43 21.36 -11.21
C SER A 232 -5.57 20.23 -12.24
N ASP A 233 -6.55 20.37 -13.16
CA ASP A 233 -6.67 19.52 -14.36
C ASP A 233 -5.36 19.57 -15.15
N LYS A 234 -4.47 18.62 -14.84
CA LYS A 234 -3.17 18.53 -15.53
C LYS A 234 -3.40 17.92 -16.90
N ARG A 235 -3.35 18.73 -17.95
CA ARG A 235 -3.33 18.22 -19.32
C ARG A 235 -2.01 17.50 -19.55
N TRP A 236 -2.06 16.20 -19.82
CA TRP A 236 -0.93 15.40 -20.27
C TRP A 236 -1.14 14.98 -21.73
N SER A 237 -0.04 14.77 -22.44
CA SER A 237 -0.03 14.45 -23.85
C SER A 237 0.30 12.97 -24.09
N ILE A 238 0.00 12.47 -25.28
CA ILE A 238 0.45 11.13 -25.73
C ILE A 238 1.97 11.00 -25.60
N ARG A 239 2.71 12.09 -25.80
CA ARG A 239 4.16 12.12 -25.62
C ARG A 239 4.56 11.83 -24.17
N ASP A 240 3.85 12.39 -23.19
CA ASP A 240 4.12 12.15 -21.76
C ASP A 240 3.86 10.69 -21.43
N ILE A 241 2.73 10.12 -21.88
CA ILE A 241 2.39 8.71 -21.70
C ILE A 241 3.50 7.82 -22.27
N ALA A 242 3.91 8.06 -23.53
CA ALA A 242 4.93 7.26 -24.20
C ALA A 242 6.27 7.26 -23.44
N TRP A 243 6.73 8.44 -22.98
CA TRP A 243 7.97 8.54 -22.22
C TRP A 243 7.86 7.90 -20.83
N LEU A 244 6.76 8.10 -20.12
CA LEU A 244 6.55 7.51 -18.80
C LEU A 244 6.53 5.97 -18.88
N LEU A 245 5.84 5.40 -19.87
CA LEU A 245 5.86 3.94 -20.10
C LEU A 245 7.26 3.47 -20.48
N THR A 246 7.94 4.18 -21.41
CA THR A 246 9.30 3.81 -21.83
C THR A 246 10.27 3.80 -20.62
N ILE A 247 10.23 4.85 -19.79
CA ILE A 247 11.09 4.94 -18.61
C ILE A 247 10.71 3.86 -17.59
N GLY A 248 9.42 3.71 -17.27
CA GLY A 248 8.96 2.74 -16.29
C GLY A 248 9.32 1.31 -16.64
N PHE A 249 9.02 0.87 -17.87
CA PHE A 249 9.38 -0.46 -18.34
C PHE A 249 10.89 -0.63 -18.53
N GLY A 250 11.58 0.40 -19.03
CA GLY A 250 13.04 0.39 -19.21
C GLY A 250 13.77 0.25 -17.87
N VAL A 251 13.39 1.03 -16.86
CA VAL A 251 13.96 0.91 -15.50
C VAL A 251 13.66 -0.45 -14.90
N SER A 252 12.41 -0.93 -15.03
CA SER A 252 12.03 -2.26 -14.55
C SER A 252 12.90 -3.36 -15.19
N PHE A 253 13.09 -3.32 -16.50
CA PHE A 253 13.92 -4.29 -17.23
C PHE A 253 15.39 -4.23 -16.79
N VAL A 254 16.00 -3.04 -16.84
CA VAL A 254 17.42 -2.85 -16.48
C VAL A 254 17.68 -3.26 -15.03
N CYS A 255 16.84 -2.83 -14.08
CA CYS A 255 16.99 -3.19 -12.68
C CYS A 255 16.81 -4.70 -12.43
N THR A 256 15.96 -5.37 -13.22
CA THR A 256 15.83 -6.85 -13.14
C THR A 256 17.11 -7.53 -13.57
N VAL A 257 17.69 -7.16 -14.72
CA VAL A 257 18.95 -7.72 -15.21
C VAL A 257 20.09 -7.49 -14.22
N ILE A 258 20.22 -6.26 -13.71
CA ILE A 258 21.26 -5.91 -12.74
C ILE A 258 21.08 -6.72 -11.44
N ALA A 259 19.87 -6.80 -10.92
CA ALA A 259 19.61 -7.50 -9.66
C ALA A 259 19.89 -9.00 -9.77
N GLN A 260 19.50 -9.64 -10.87
CA GLN A 260 19.80 -11.06 -11.14
C GLN A 260 21.30 -11.33 -11.32
N SER A 261 22.08 -10.33 -11.78
CA SER A 261 23.52 -10.49 -11.98
C SER A 261 24.33 -10.28 -10.69
N ILE A 262 23.82 -9.50 -9.74
CA ILE A 262 24.59 -9.08 -8.55
C ILE A 262 24.17 -9.84 -7.29
N PHE A 263 22.85 -10.12 -7.13
CA PHE A 263 22.31 -10.70 -5.90
C PHE A 263 22.07 -12.21 -6.02
N PRO A 264 22.20 -12.96 -4.90
CA PRO A 264 21.85 -14.37 -4.86
C PRO A 264 20.34 -14.59 -5.06
N ASP A 265 19.95 -15.80 -5.47
CA ASP A 265 18.54 -16.17 -5.76
C ASP A 265 17.56 -15.88 -4.62
N THR A 266 18.02 -15.93 -3.39
CA THR A 266 17.22 -15.66 -2.19
C THR A 266 16.92 -14.17 -1.96
N PHE A 267 17.66 -13.26 -2.62
CA PHE A 267 17.57 -11.83 -2.35
C PHE A 267 17.33 -10.96 -3.59
N TRP A 268 17.50 -11.48 -4.82
CA TRP A 268 17.49 -10.67 -6.04
C TRP A 268 16.15 -9.88 -6.23
N LYS A 269 15.01 -10.45 -5.79
CA LYS A 269 13.71 -9.75 -5.88
C LYS A 269 13.65 -8.52 -4.98
N ALA A 270 14.11 -8.64 -3.73
CA ALA A 270 14.25 -7.52 -2.82
C ALA A 270 15.30 -6.52 -3.31
N GLY A 271 16.46 -7.01 -3.74
CA GLY A 271 17.51 -6.20 -4.35
C GLY A 271 17.04 -5.43 -5.58
N ARG A 272 16.27 -6.07 -6.46
CA ARG A 272 15.62 -5.40 -7.60
C ARG A 272 14.77 -4.22 -7.16
N LEU A 273 13.93 -4.39 -6.14
CA LEU A 273 13.08 -3.31 -5.64
C LEU A 273 13.91 -2.14 -5.13
N LEU A 274 14.98 -2.41 -4.37
CA LEU A 274 15.86 -1.37 -3.83
C LEU A 274 16.57 -0.60 -4.96
N ILE A 275 17.14 -1.31 -5.95
CA ILE A 275 17.79 -0.67 -7.12
C ILE A 275 16.75 0.14 -7.91
N LEU A 276 15.58 -0.44 -8.20
CA LEU A 276 14.51 0.22 -8.93
C LEU A 276 14.07 1.51 -8.24
N THR A 277 13.89 1.47 -6.91
CA THR A 277 13.53 2.65 -6.12
C THR A 277 14.62 3.72 -6.24
N THR A 278 15.89 3.34 -6.06
CA THR A 278 17.02 4.27 -6.16
C THR A 278 17.13 4.90 -7.54
N VAL A 279 17.06 4.07 -8.60
CA VAL A 279 17.19 4.54 -9.99
C VAL A 279 16.02 5.44 -10.37
N SER A 280 14.78 5.06 -10.01
CA SER A 280 13.59 5.87 -10.32
C SER A 280 13.64 7.23 -9.62
N ILE A 281 14.00 7.27 -8.32
CA ILE A 281 14.17 8.54 -7.59
C ILE A 281 15.32 9.36 -8.20
N GLY A 282 16.42 8.73 -8.60
CA GLY A 282 17.54 9.40 -9.28
C GLY A 282 17.11 10.04 -10.59
N LEU A 283 16.37 9.31 -11.43
CA LEU A 283 15.83 9.81 -12.69
C LEU A 283 14.82 10.93 -12.47
N ALA A 284 14.02 10.87 -11.41
CA ALA A 284 13.09 11.92 -11.01
C ALA A 284 13.77 13.29 -10.76
N GLN A 285 15.09 13.30 -10.45
CA GLN A 285 15.84 14.54 -10.25
C GLN A 285 16.27 15.23 -11.59
N LEU A 286 16.10 14.54 -12.73
CA LEU A 286 16.48 15.06 -14.03
C LEU A 286 15.41 16.05 -14.56
N LYS A 287 15.84 17.23 -15.00
CA LYS A 287 14.95 18.27 -15.56
C LYS A 287 13.99 17.77 -16.67
N PRO A 288 14.41 16.90 -17.63
CA PRO A 288 13.51 16.36 -18.64
C PRO A 288 12.38 15.50 -18.02
N VAL A 289 12.70 14.70 -17.01
CA VAL A 289 11.75 13.80 -16.34
C VAL A 289 10.75 14.61 -15.49
N GLN A 290 11.20 15.65 -14.82
CA GLN A 290 10.34 16.56 -14.03
C GLN A 290 9.30 17.31 -14.88
N LYS A 291 9.55 17.45 -16.19
CA LYS A 291 8.60 18.06 -17.13
C LYS A 291 7.50 17.13 -17.59
N LEU A 292 7.66 15.82 -17.40
CA LEU A 292 6.63 14.84 -17.75
C LEU A 292 5.45 14.97 -16.79
N ARG A 293 4.24 14.92 -17.35
CA ARG A 293 2.98 15.08 -16.61
C ARG A 293 2.22 13.75 -16.57
N GLY A 294 1.41 13.54 -15.52
CA GLY A 294 0.55 12.37 -15.40
C GLY A 294 1.25 11.11 -14.85
N ASN A 295 2.47 11.22 -14.31
CA ASN A 295 3.20 10.10 -13.74
C ASN A 295 2.45 9.39 -12.60
N LEU A 296 1.87 10.14 -11.63
CA LEU A 296 1.06 9.55 -10.56
C LEU A 296 -0.22 8.92 -11.11
N ASP A 297 -0.91 9.58 -12.04
CA ASP A 297 -2.17 9.09 -12.60
C ASP A 297 -1.96 7.81 -13.42
N LEU A 298 -0.93 7.80 -14.28
CA LEU A 298 -0.59 6.62 -15.08
C LEU A 298 -0.09 5.47 -14.21
N GLY A 299 0.79 5.75 -13.24
CA GLY A 299 1.27 4.76 -12.29
C GLY A 299 0.13 4.17 -11.45
N LEU A 300 -0.80 5.00 -10.98
CA LEU A 300 -2.00 4.57 -10.26
C LEU A 300 -2.90 3.72 -11.16
N PHE A 301 -3.16 4.13 -12.41
CA PHE A 301 -3.99 3.36 -13.34
C PHE A 301 -3.43 1.95 -13.56
N ILE A 302 -2.12 1.83 -13.83
CA ILE A 302 -1.46 0.52 -13.99
C ILE A 302 -1.51 -0.27 -12.67
N SER A 303 -1.33 0.40 -11.53
CA SER A 303 -1.45 -0.25 -10.21
C SER A 303 -2.86 -0.80 -9.97
N LEU A 304 -3.91 -0.04 -10.28
CA LEU A 304 -5.30 -0.48 -10.11
C LEU A 304 -5.64 -1.71 -10.95
N THR A 305 -5.07 -1.83 -12.15
CA THR A 305 -5.34 -3.00 -13.02
C THR A 305 -4.83 -4.30 -12.38
N PHE A 306 -3.65 -4.28 -11.76
CA PHE A 306 -3.16 -5.48 -11.09
C PHE A 306 -3.77 -5.67 -9.68
N LEU A 307 -4.10 -4.59 -8.95
CA LEU A 307 -4.78 -4.65 -7.65
C LEU A 307 -6.18 -5.28 -7.76
N ALA A 308 -6.86 -5.13 -8.90
CA ALA A 308 -8.09 -5.87 -9.20
C ALA A 308 -7.89 -7.38 -9.06
N THR A 309 -6.75 -7.91 -9.57
CA THR A 309 -6.43 -9.35 -9.48
C THR A 309 -6.09 -9.82 -8.07
N ILE A 310 -5.63 -8.91 -7.21
CA ILE A 310 -5.44 -9.20 -5.78
C ILE A 310 -6.80 -9.40 -5.12
N GLY A 311 -7.79 -8.55 -5.43
CA GLY A 311 -9.16 -8.74 -4.97
C GLY A 311 -9.73 -10.11 -5.39
N PHE A 312 -9.44 -10.57 -6.60
CA PHE A 312 -9.89 -11.90 -7.06
C PHE A 312 -9.30 -13.06 -6.25
N ALA A 313 -8.08 -12.92 -5.73
CA ALA A 313 -7.41 -13.95 -4.95
C ALA A 313 -7.97 -14.14 -3.53
N VAL A 314 -8.87 -13.26 -3.07
CA VAL A 314 -9.46 -13.35 -1.73
C VAL A 314 -10.60 -14.34 -1.71
N ASP A 315 -10.38 -15.49 -1.07
CA ASP A 315 -11.43 -16.42 -0.66
C ASP A 315 -11.96 -16.02 0.72
N LEU A 316 -13.20 -15.56 0.78
CA LEU A 316 -13.83 -15.07 2.03
C LEU A 316 -13.92 -16.16 3.10
N GLN A 317 -14.03 -17.45 2.72
CA GLN A 317 -14.14 -18.54 3.68
C GLN A 317 -12.80 -18.82 4.38
N GLN A 318 -11.69 -18.74 3.64
CA GLN A 318 -10.33 -18.92 4.19
C GLN A 318 -9.84 -17.66 4.90
N PHE A 319 -10.34 -16.50 4.49
CA PHE A 319 -9.91 -15.19 4.98
C PHE A 319 -10.18 -14.97 6.47
N ILE A 320 -11.31 -15.47 7.01
CA ILE A 320 -11.77 -15.19 8.38
C ILE A 320 -10.75 -15.70 9.45
N GLY A 321 -10.03 -16.79 9.19
CA GLY A 321 -9.08 -17.38 10.14
C GLY A 321 -7.70 -16.72 10.21
N SER A 322 -7.10 -16.44 9.05
CA SER A 322 -5.73 -15.89 8.95
C SER A 322 -5.66 -14.37 9.09
N ALA A 323 -6.70 -13.67 8.65
CA ALA A 323 -6.76 -12.23 8.67
C ALA A 323 -6.85 -11.63 10.08
N LEU A 324 -7.41 -12.35 11.06
CA LEU A 324 -7.58 -11.83 12.41
C LEU A 324 -6.22 -11.49 13.07
N MET A 325 -5.24 -12.39 12.98
CA MET A 325 -3.90 -12.16 13.57
C MET A 325 -3.18 -11.01 12.86
N MET A 326 -3.30 -10.89 11.52
CA MET A 326 -2.76 -9.76 10.77
C MET A 326 -3.44 -8.46 11.16
N THR A 327 -4.77 -8.45 11.28
CA THR A 327 -5.54 -7.28 11.70
C THR A 327 -5.16 -6.81 13.10
N LEU A 328 -5.01 -7.74 14.06
CA LEU A 328 -4.54 -7.41 15.41
C LEU A 328 -3.11 -6.84 15.40
N TYR A 329 -2.22 -7.44 14.60
CA TYR A 329 -0.86 -6.92 14.44
C TYR A 329 -0.86 -5.48 13.93
N VAL A 330 -1.60 -5.20 12.86
CA VAL A 330 -1.74 -3.85 12.27
C VAL A 330 -2.34 -2.87 13.27
N LEU A 331 -3.41 -3.27 13.98
CA LEU A 331 -4.08 -2.43 14.97
C LEU A 331 -3.12 -2.01 16.09
N PHE A 332 -2.44 -2.98 16.71
CA PHE A 332 -1.49 -2.67 17.79
C PHE A 332 -0.28 -1.89 17.27
N MET A 333 0.18 -2.20 16.06
CA MET A 333 1.27 -1.48 15.43
C MET A 333 0.92 0.00 15.20
N LEU A 334 -0.25 0.28 14.63
CA LEU A 334 -0.70 1.66 14.38
C LEU A 334 -0.92 2.44 15.68
N VAL A 335 -1.58 1.84 16.66
CA VAL A 335 -1.77 2.49 17.97
C VAL A 335 -0.42 2.75 18.64
N GLY A 336 0.48 1.77 18.65
CA GLY A 336 1.79 1.90 19.25
C GLY A 336 2.65 2.95 18.57
N CYS A 337 2.68 2.98 17.22
CA CYS A 337 3.48 3.96 16.50
C CYS A 337 2.96 5.38 16.66
N ILE A 338 1.64 5.59 16.69
CA ILE A 338 1.05 6.92 16.95
C ILE A 338 1.44 7.40 18.36
N VAL A 339 1.30 6.54 19.37
CA VAL A 339 1.65 6.90 20.75
C VAL A 339 3.14 7.24 20.85
N LEU A 340 4.03 6.41 20.30
CA LEU A 340 5.47 6.65 20.34
C LEU A 340 5.84 7.93 19.58
N HIS A 341 5.27 8.14 18.40
CA HIS A 341 5.48 9.37 17.61
C HIS A 341 5.05 10.63 18.37
N LEU A 342 3.87 10.61 19.01
CA LEU A 342 3.41 11.70 19.86
C LEU A 342 4.39 11.97 21.02
N ILE A 343 4.88 10.94 21.71
CA ILE A 343 5.84 11.08 22.80
C ILE A 343 7.13 11.75 22.29
N ILE A 344 7.70 11.25 21.18
CA ILE A 344 8.94 11.81 20.62
C ILE A 344 8.74 13.28 20.22
N CYS A 345 7.69 13.58 19.45
CA CYS A 345 7.40 14.93 19.01
C CYS A 345 7.14 15.89 20.19
N ARG A 346 6.54 15.39 21.28
CA ARG A 346 6.33 16.17 22.51
C ARG A 346 7.64 16.51 23.20
N ILE A 347 8.60 15.57 23.25
CA ILE A 347 9.95 15.78 23.81
C ILE A 347 10.71 16.85 23.00
N PHE A 348 10.64 16.76 21.68
CA PHE A 348 11.30 17.73 20.78
C PHE A 348 10.53 19.04 20.59
N LYS A 349 9.38 19.22 21.27
CA LYS A 349 8.56 20.44 21.23
C LYS A 349 8.09 20.82 19.83
N ILE A 350 7.78 19.81 19.01
CA ILE A 350 7.31 19.98 17.62
C ILE A 350 5.89 20.53 17.60
N LYS A 351 5.60 21.49 16.71
CA LYS A 351 4.25 22.03 16.51
C LYS A 351 3.30 20.92 16.06
N TYR A 352 2.09 20.85 16.64
CA TYR A 352 1.20 19.70 16.46
C TYR A 352 0.72 19.54 15.01
N GLU A 353 0.71 20.61 14.24
CA GLU A 353 0.37 20.59 12.82
C GLU A 353 1.35 19.71 12.04
N TYR A 354 2.66 19.83 12.30
CA TYR A 354 3.65 18.96 11.69
C TYR A 354 3.51 17.50 12.14
N VAL A 355 3.10 17.28 13.38
CA VAL A 355 2.86 15.92 13.91
C VAL A 355 1.71 15.25 13.16
N ILE A 356 0.60 15.97 12.94
CA ILE A 356 -0.52 15.44 12.16
C ILE A 356 -0.11 15.21 10.71
N LEU A 357 0.53 16.18 10.08
CA LEU A 357 0.92 16.06 8.67
C LEU A 357 1.93 14.93 8.44
N SER A 358 2.87 14.71 9.37
CA SER A 358 3.80 13.58 9.27
C SER A 358 3.08 12.23 9.44
N MET A 359 2.12 12.12 10.36
CA MET A 359 1.31 10.90 10.49
C MET A 359 0.49 10.61 9.23
N VAL A 360 -0.23 11.61 8.71
CA VAL A 360 -1.02 11.44 7.48
C VAL A 360 -0.12 11.11 6.29
N GLY A 361 0.99 11.82 6.13
CA GLY A 361 1.96 11.60 5.05
C GLY A 361 2.63 10.23 5.09
N CYS A 362 2.86 9.68 6.28
CA CYS A 362 3.42 8.33 6.46
C CYS A 362 2.35 7.25 6.32
N ILE A 363 1.20 7.38 6.98
CA ILE A 363 0.17 6.34 7.05
C ILE A 363 -0.63 6.26 5.74
N VAL A 364 -0.80 7.39 5.04
CA VAL A 364 -1.57 7.45 3.80
C VAL A 364 -0.67 7.82 2.61
N ASP A 365 -0.46 9.12 2.38
CA ASP A 365 0.42 9.63 1.32
C ASP A 365 0.60 11.16 1.40
N GLY A 366 1.46 11.70 0.52
CA GLY A 366 1.74 13.14 0.43
C GLY A 366 0.53 13.98 0.01
N PRO A 367 -0.18 13.64 -1.08
CA PRO A 367 -1.40 14.32 -1.49
C PRO A 367 -2.45 14.41 -0.38
N THR A 368 -2.65 13.31 0.36
CA THR A 368 -3.61 13.26 1.47
C THR A 368 -3.18 14.15 2.64
N SER A 369 -1.90 14.18 2.98
CA SER A 369 -1.35 15.08 3.99
C SER A 369 -1.56 16.55 3.61
N SER A 370 -1.33 16.87 2.35
CA SER A 370 -1.58 18.19 1.78
C SER A 370 -3.05 18.60 1.83
N LEU A 371 -3.96 17.68 1.47
CA LEU A 371 -5.42 17.89 1.59
C LEU A 371 -5.86 18.06 3.04
N THR A 372 -5.20 17.39 3.99
CA THR A 372 -5.46 17.57 5.42
C THR A 372 -5.11 19.00 5.86
N ALA A 373 -3.96 19.51 5.40
CA ALA A 373 -3.56 20.90 5.66
C ALA A 373 -4.56 21.90 5.06
N ALA A 374 -4.97 21.69 3.80
CA ALA A 374 -5.95 22.55 3.13
C ALA A 374 -7.32 22.51 3.81
N GLY A 375 -7.80 21.33 4.23
CA GLY A 375 -9.07 21.18 4.94
C GLY A 375 -9.08 21.76 6.35
N ALA A 376 -7.90 21.99 6.94
CA ALA A 376 -7.71 22.60 8.25
C ALA A 376 -7.42 24.11 8.18
N ASP A 377 -7.44 24.72 6.98
CA ASP A 377 -7.04 26.11 6.71
C ASP A 377 -5.56 26.41 7.06
N TRP A 378 -4.67 25.42 6.91
CA TRP A 378 -3.23 25.56 7.14
C TRP A 378 -2.52 25.82 5.79
N LYS A 379 -2.77 26.96 5.18
CA LYS A 379 -2.30 27.29 3.82
C LYS A 379 -0.79 27.19 3.66
N SER A 380 -0.02 27.72 4.61
CA SER A 380 1.45 27.67 4.62
C SER A 380 2.02 26.26 4.72
N LEU A 381 1.22 25.28 5.15
CA LEU A 381 1.67 23.89 5.38
C LEU A 381 1.23 22.91 4.28
N ILE A 382 0.46 23.35 3.29
CA ILE A 382 -0.04 22.49 2.21
C ILE A 382 1.13 21.81 1.49
N ASN A 383 2.12 22.56 1.05
CA ASN A 383 3.31 22.03 0.37
C ASN A 383 4.20 21.22 1.33
N VAL A 384 4.27 21.61 2.60
CA VAL A 384 5.04 20.87 3.61
C VAL A 384 4.46 19.47 3.80
N GLY A 385 3.14 19.33 3.92
CA GLY A 385 2.46 18.03 4.01
C GLY A 385 2.73 17.14 2.80
N LEU A 386 2.66 17.72 1.59
CA LEU A 386 2.99 17.01 0.35
C LEU A 386 4.43 16.47 0.37
N ILE A 387 5.39 17.34 0.68
CA ILE A 387 6.81 17.00 0.68
C ILE A 387 7.12 15.91 1.72
N MET A 388 6.56 16.02 2.93
CA MET A 388 6.75 15.02 3.99
C MET A 388 6.28 13.63 3.55
N GLY A 389 5.09 13.51 2.96
CA GLY A 389 4.57 12.23 2.50
C GLY A 389 5.32 11.68 1.28
N VAL A 390 5.78 12.53 0.36
CA VAL A 390 6.64 12.11 -0.77
C VAL A 390 7.95 11.51 -0.27
N ILE A 391 8.59 12.15 0.70
CA ILE A 391 9.85 11.64 1.30
C ILE A 391 9.60 10.34 2.05
N ALA A 392 8.52 10.27 2.84
CA ALA A 392 8.12 9.06 3.53
C ALA A 392 7.96 7.89 2.52
N GLY A 393 7.22 8.12 1.43
CA GLY A 393 7.03 7.14 0.36
C GLY A 393 8.34 6.66 -0.27
N ALA A 394 9.30 7.56 -0.47
CA ALA A 394 10.63 7.20 -0.96
C ALA A 394 11.40 6.29 0.01
N CYS A 395 11.24 6.48 1.32
CA CYS A 395 11.91 5.70 2.35
C CYS A 395 11.24 4.33 2.58
N GLY A 396 9.93 4.20 2.34
CA GLY A 396 9.12 3.06 2.74
C GLY A 396 9.63 1.71 2.27
N ASN A 397 10.05 1.61 1.02
CA ASN A 397 10.61 0.36 0.47
C ASN A 397 11.89 -0.07 1.19
N TYR A 398 12.77 0.87 1.53
CA TYR A 398 14.03 0.58 2.21
C TYR A 398 13.80 0.10 3.64
N VAL A 399 13.02 0.87 4.41
CA VAL A 399 12.76 0.53 5.81
C VAL A 399 11.91 -0.73 5.94
N GLY A 400 10.96 -0.96 5.03
CA GLY A 400 10.14 -2.17 5.02
C GLY A 400 10.95 -3.44 4.75
N ILE A 401 11.80 -3.43 3.73
CA ILE A 401 12.72 -4.55 3.45
C ILE A 401 13.69 -4.76 4.63
N PHE A 402 14.28 -3.68 5.17
CA PHE A 402 15.17 -3.76 6.31
C PHE A 402 14.49 -4.42 7.53
N VAL A 403 13.31 -3.96 7.93
CA VAL A 403 12.57 -4.50 9.08
C VAL A 403 12.17 -5.96 8.85
N SER A 404 11.77 -6.33 7.64
CA SER A 404 11.47 -7.73 7.30
C SER A 404 12.64 -8.65 7.62
N TYR A 405 13.84 -8.31 7.14
CA TYR A 405 15.03 -9.14 7.36
C TYR A 405 15.52 -9.11 8.80
N VAL A 406 15.34 -7.99 9.52
CA VAL A 406 15.62 -7.93 10.97
C VAL A 406 14.73 -8.91 11.73
N ILE A 407 13.42 -8.90 11.49
CA ILE A 407 12.48 -9.81 12.14
C ILE A 407 12.78 -11.27 11.75
N LYS A 408 13.03 -11.52 10.46
CA LYS A 408 13.41 -12.85 9.97
C LYS A 408 14.63 -13.40 10.71
N GLY A 409 15.68 -12.59 10.84
CA GLY A 409 16.92 -12.99 11.50
C GLY A 409 16.75 -13.23 13.00
N ILE A 410 15.98 -12.39 13.70
CA ILE A 410 15.75 -12.54 15.15
C ILE A 410 14.83 -13.73 15.44
N CYS A 411 13.79 -13.96 14.65
CA CYS A 411 12.83 -15.05 14.85
C CYS A 411 13.31 -16.39 14.28
N GLY A 412 14.37 -16.43 13.47
CA GLY A 412 14.87 -17.65 12.83
C GLY A 412 13.93 -18.21 11.74
N LEU A 413 13.20 -17.34 11.01
CA LEU A 413 12.17 -17.67 10.01
C LEU A 413 12.72 -17.76 8.59
#